data_da41750d7ca3d44c8a41c0f908e755e7
#
_entry.id   da41750d7ca3d44c8a41c0f908e755e7
#
_cell.length_a   1.000
_cell.length_b   1.000
_cell.length_c   1.000
_cell.angle_alpha   90.00
_cell.angle_beta   90.00
_cell.angle_gamma   90.00
#
_symmetry.space_group_name_H-M   'P 1'
#
loop_
_entity.id
_entity.type
_entity.pdbx_description
1 polymer ?
#
loop_
_entity_poly.entity_id
_entity_poly.type
_entity_poly.pdbx_seq_one_letter_code
_entity_poly.pdbx_strand_id
1 'polypeptide(L)'
;MQDYDAISETVFHYFEGYQTKDRERLERAFAVDVANMIGYWKNNEGELELFTIPYKELIERWVDPEFIPQEFGDGNILSVHIFSDVGATVVFDCGGKYLDTFQMVKLDGDWKIANKFFVDQ
;
A
#
# COMPACT_ATOMS: atom_id res chain seq x y z
N MET A 1 17.54 -5.42 12.46
CA MET A 1 16.07 -5.65 12.45
C MET A 1 15.79 -6.87 11.57
N GLN A 2 14.95 -7.78 12.03
CA GLN A 2 14.56 -8.93 11.24
C GLN A 2 13.72 -8.47 10.04
N ASP A 3 13.80 -9.20 8.94
CA ASP A 3 13.06 -8.84 7.72
C ASP A 3 11.54 -8.74 7.97
N TYR A 4 11.00 -9.65 8.76
CA TYR A 4 9.57 -9.57 9.11
C TYR A 4 9.20 -8.24 9.74
N ASP A 5 9.99 -7.78 10.72
CA ASP A 5 9.72 -6.53 11.41
C ASP A 5 9.87 -5.33 10.48
N ALA A 6 10.87 -5.36 9.60
CA ALA A 6 11.10 -4.29 8.64
C ALA A 6 9.96 -4.21 7.61
N ILE A 7 9.46 -5.36 7.15
CA ILE A 7 8.30 -5.43 6.25
C ILE A 7 7.06 -4.88 6.95
N SER A 8 6.81 -5.31 8.17
CA SER A 8 5.68 -4.84 8.97
C SER A 8 5.72 -3.33 9.16
N GLU A 9 6.88 -2.79 9.53
CA GLU A 9 7.08 -1.36 9.68
C GLU A 9 6.77 -0.61 8.38
N THR A 10 7.23 -1.14 7.25
CA THR A 10 6.97 -0.54 5.93
C THR A 10 5.47 -0.49 5.62
N VAL A 11 4.75 -1.57 5.88
CA VAL A 11 3.30 -1.62 5.66
C VAL A 11 2.58 -0.56 6.51
N PHE A 12 3.00 -0.39 7.77
CA PHE A 12 2.39 0.61 8.64
C PHE A 12 2.83 2.04 8.30
N HIS A 13 3.98 2.24 7.67
CA HIS A 13 4.29 3.55 7.09
C HIS A 13 3.28 3.94 6.02
N TYR A 14 2.86 2.99 5.19
CA TYR A 14 1.77 3.24 4.24
C TYR A 14 0.45 3.53 4.96
N PHE A 15 0.03 2.63 5.85
CA PHE A 15 -1.29 2.70 6.47
C PHE A 15 -1.47 3.99 7.28
N GLU A 16 -0.50 4.31 8.12
CA GLU A 16 -0.53 5.51 8.95
C GLU A 16 -0.19 6.76 8.15
N GLY A 17 0.73 6.64 7.20
CA GLY A 17 1.09 7.77 6.33
C GLY A 17 -0.07 8.25 5.48
N TYR A 18 -0.90 7.33 4.99
CA TYR A 18 -2.12 7.69 4.27
C TYR A 18 -3.09 8.47 5.18
N GLN A 19 -3.33 7.97 6.39
CA GLN A 19 -4.30 8.58 7.31
C GLN A 19 -3.87 9.95 7.82
N THR A 20 -2.56 10.15 7.97
CA THR A 20 -2.01 11.42 8.47
C THR A 20 -1.53 12.34 7.35
N LYS A 21 -1.66 11.92 6.09
CA LYS A 21 -1.22 12.67 4.92
C LYS A 21 0.27 13.02 5.01
N ASP A 22 1.06 12.05 5.43
CA ASP A 22 2.49 12.21 5.68
C ASP A 22 3.29 11.75 4.47
N ARG A 23 3.73 12.71 3.65
CA ARG A 23 4.49 12.43 2.43
C ARG A 23 5.75 11.63 2.73
N GLU A 24 6.49 11.98 3.76
CA GLU A 24 7.75 11.30 4.08
C GLU A 24 7.52 9.82 4.37
N ARG A 25 6.50 9.51 5.17
CA ARG A 25 6.15 8.12 5.49
C ARG A 25 5.70 7.36 4.24
N LEU A 26 4.88 7.99 3.40
CA LEU A 26 4.41 7.36 2.17
C LEU A 26 5.58 7.08 1.20
N GLU A 27 6.51 8.01 1.07
CA GLU A 27 7.70 7.81 0.23
C GLU A 27 8.64 6.75 0.79
N ARG A 28 8.65 6.56 2.09
CA ARG A 28 9.40 5.46 2.71
C ARG A 28 8.74 4.11 2.46
N ALA A 29 7.42 4.07 2.39
CA ALA A 29 6.68 2.82 2.21
C ALA A 29 6.77 2.26 0.80
N PHE A 30 6.82 3.12 -0.22
CA PHE A 30 6.69 2.69 -1.61
C PHE A 30 7.98 2.86 -2.39
N ALA A 31 8.20 1.92 -3.33
CA ALA A 31 9.22 2.09 -4.38
C ALA A 31 8.60 3.03 -5.42
N VAL A 32 8.59 4.34 -5.12
CA VAL A 32 7.74 5.33 -5.81
C VAL A 32 7.94 5.39 -7.32
N ASP A 33 9.14 5.10 -7.80
CA ASP A 33 9.43 5.17 -9.24
C ASP A 33 8.83 4.02 -10.04
N VAL A 34 8.47 2.92 -9.38
CA VAL A 34 7.94 1.73 -10.06
C VAL A 34 6.59 1.26 -9.48
N ALA A 35 6.22 1.71 -8.30
CA ALA A 35 5.05 1.18 -7.60
C ALA A 35 3.74 1.61 -8.25
N ASN A 36 2.80 0.67 -8.30
CA ASN A 36 1.44 0.90 -8.80
C ASN A 36 0.41 0.37 -7.81
N MET A 37 -0.75 1.02 -7.79
CA MET A 37 -1.95 0.49 -7.17
C MET A 37 -2.82 -0.11 -8.26
N ILE A 38 -3.36 -1.30 -8.02
CA ILE A 38 -4.27 -1.97 -8.94
C ILE A 38 -5.55 -2.29 -8.16
N GLY A 39 -6.70 -2.03 -8.77
CA GLY A 39 -7.96 -2.30 -8.11
C GLY A 39 -9.13 -2.23 -9.08
N TYR A 40 -10.32 -2.40 -8.52
CA TYR A 40 -11.55 -2.32 -9.29
C TYR A 40 -12.34 -1.10 -8.86
N TRP A 41 -12.99 -0.46 -9.82
CA TRP A 41 -14.00 0.53 -9.53
C TRP A 41 -15.27 0.19 -10.33
N LYS A 42 -16.38 0.78 -9.95
CA LYS A 42 -17.60 0.67 -10.74
C LYS A 42 -17.67 1.83 -11.73
N ASN A 43 -17.91 1.50 -12.99
CA ASN A 43 -18.14 2.51 -14.02
C ASN A 43 -19.58 3.06 -13.94
N ASN A 44 -19.94 3.94 -14.86
CA ASN A 44 -21.26 4.57 -14.88
C ASN A 44 -22.41 3.58 -15.09
N GLU A 45 -22.12 2.40 -15.62
CA GLU A 45 -23.10 1.34 -15.86
C GLU A 45 -23.16 0.33 -14.72
N GLY A 46 -22.41 0.56 -13.64
CA GLY A 46 -22.35 -0.34 -12.50
C GLY A 46 -21.46 -1.56 -12.70
N GLU A 47 -20.71 -1.62 -13.78
CA GLU A 47 -19.79 -2.73 -14.05
C GLU A 47 -18.43 -2.49 -13.42
N LEU A 48 -17.77 -3.57 -13.00
CA LEU A 48 -16.42 -3.48 -12.44
C LEU A 48 -15.39 -3.34 -13.57
N GLU A 49 -14.53 -2.34 -13.43
CA GLU A 49 -13.39 -2.15 -14.33
C GLU A 49 -12.10 -2.16 -13.52
N LEU A 50 -11.10 -2.84 -14.06
CA LEU A 50 -9.77 -2.87 -13.47
C LEU A 50 -9.03 -1.59 -13.83
N PHE A 51 -8.39 -0.97 -12.85
CA PHE A 51 -7.58 0.23 -13.07
C PHE A 51 -6.21 0.08 -12.43
N THR A 52 -5.26 0.88 -12.88
CA THR A 52 -3.95 1.01 -12.27
C THR A 52 -3.55 2.47 -12.20
N ILE A 53 -2.93 2.87 -11.10
CA ILE A 53 -2.45 4.22 -10.89
C ILE A 53 -1.05 4.15 -10.30
N PRO A 54 -0.06 4.88 -10.88
CA PRO A 54 1.27 4.94 -10.28
C PRO A 54 1.23 5.60 -8.89
N TYR A 55 1.98 5.04 -7.93
CA TYR A 55 2.02 5.63 -6.58
C TYR A 55 2.61 7.02 -6.55
N LYS A 56 3.47 7.36 -7.48
CA LYS A 56 3.98 8.72 -7.62
C LYS A 56 2.85 9.73 -7.78
N GLU A 57 1.82 9.38 -8.55
CA GLU A 57 0.62 10.20 -8.75
C GLU A 57 -0.30 10.14 -7.53
N LEU A 58 -0.50 8.96 -6.95
CA LEU A 58 -1.38 8.78 -5.80
C LEU A 58 -0.88 9.55 -4.58
N ILE A 59 0.40 9.55 -4.31
CA ILE A 59 0.95 10.29 -3.17
C ILE A 59 0.64 11.77 -3.32
N GLU A 60 0.78 12.33 -4.53
CA GLU A 60 0.43 13.73 -4.75
C GLU A 60 -1.04 14.02 -4.46
N ARG A 61 -1.94 13.10 -4.82
CA ARG A 61 -3.37 13.25 -4.51
C ARG A 61 -3.63 13.16 -3.01
N TRP A 62 -3.00 12.19 -2.34
CA TRP A 62 -3.27 11.93 -0.91
C TRP A 62 -2.74 13.01 0.00
N VAL A 63 -1.67 13.70 -0.36
CA VAL A 63 -1.11 14.77 0.46
C VAL A 63 -1.64 16.15 0.08
N ASP A 64 -2.46 16.24 -0.95
CA ASP A 64 -3.12 17.49 -1.32
C ASP A 64 -3.94 18.00 -0.14
N PRO A 65 -3.85 19.30 0.22
CA PRO A 65 -4.57 19.82 1.39
C PRO A 65 -6.08 19.60 1.35
N GLU A 66 -6.68 19.50 0.17
CA GLU A 66 -8.12 19.30 0.02
C GLU A 66 -8.54 17.84 0.08
N PHE A 67 -7.59 16.91 0.01
CA PHE A 67 -7.91 15.48 0.08
C PHE A 67 -8.29 15.10 1.50
N ILE A 68 -9.41 14.40 1.66
CA ILE A 68 -9.86 13.89 2.96
C ILE A 68 -9.67 12.38 2.95
N PRO A 69 -8.73 11.86 3.76
CA PRO A 69 -8.52 10.41 3.83
C PRO A 69 -9.75 9.68 4.32
N GLN A 70 -9.94 8.45 3.84
CA GLN A 70 -10.97 7.58 4.41
C GLN A 70 -10.62 7.24 5.85
N GLU A 71 -11.65 7.08 6.67
CA GLU A 71 -11.47 6.59 8.04
C GLU A 71 -11.42 5.07 8.03
N PHE A 72 -10.40 4.52 8.68
CA PHE A 72 -10.21 3.08 8.79
C PHE A 72 -10.26 2.65 10.25
N GLY A 73 -10.71 1.40 10.47
CA GLY A 73 -10.44 0.71 11.72
C GLY A 73 -8.97 0.33 11.82
N ASP A 74 -8.64 -0.59 12.70
CA ASP A 74 -7.27 -1.04 12.89
C ASP A 74 -6.75 -1.79 11.64
N GLY A 75 -5.48 -1.58 11.32
CA GLY A 75 -4.81 -2.34 10.30
C GLY A 75 -4.19 -3.61 10.88
N ASN A 76 -4.29 -4.73 10.16
CA ASN A 76 -3.76 -6.00 10.62
C ASN A 76 -3.05 -6.74 9.48
N ILE A 77 -1.82 -7.15 9.74
CA ILE A 77 -1.09 -7.99 8.81
C ILE A 77 -1.59 -9.43 8.98
N LEU A 78 -2.15 -9.99 7.91
CA LEU A 78 -2.73 -11.33 7.95
C LEU A 78 -1.71 -12.40 7.59
N SER A 79 -0.80 -12.12 6.68
CA SER A 79 0.29 -13.04 6.33
C SER A 79 1.45 -12.31 5.69
N VAL A 80 2.64 -12.86 5.88
CA VAL A 80 3.87 -12.42 5.23
C VAL A 80 4.59 -13.66 4.72
N HIS A 81 4.96 -13.66 3.45
CA HIS A 81 5.75 -14.72 2.88
C HIS A 81 7.03 -14.11 2.29
N ILE A 82 8.16 -14.40 2.92
CA ILE A 82 9.48 -13.95 2.45
C ILE A 82 10.07 -15.10 1.64
N PHE A 83 10.22 -14.91 0.33
CA PHE A 83 10.66 -15.97 -0.55
C PHE A 83 12.08 -15.77 -1.10
N SER A 84 12.69 -14.62 -0.81
CA SER A 84 14.09 -14.36 -1.16
C SER A 84 14.61 -13.21 -0.32
N ASP A 85 15.92 -12.92 -0.46
CA ASP A 85 16.54 -11.80 0.25
C ASP A 85 15.99 -10.43 -0.20
N VAL A 86 15.31 -10.40 -1.33
CA VAL A 86 14.84 -9.15 -1.94
C VAL A 86 13.35 -9.17 -2.31
N GLY A 87 12.63 -10.24 -1.96
CA GLY A 87 11.23 -10.39 -2.37
C GLY A 87 10.36 -10.99 -1.30
N ALA A 88 9.16 -10.42 -1.14
CA ALA A 88 8.16 -10.92 -0.22
C ALA A 88 6.77 -10.53 -0.70
N THR A 89 5.75 -11.23 -0.18
CA THR A 89 4.36 -10.87 -0.37
C THR A 89 3.69 -10.71 0.98
N VAL A 90 2.73 -9.79 1.06
CA VAL A 90 1.98 -9.50 2.29
C VAL A 90 0.50 -9.46 1.97
N VAL A 91 -0.32 -10.00 2.89
CA VAL A 91 -1.77 -9.79 2.87
C VAL A 91 -2.12 -8.95 4.10
N PHE A 92 -2.85 -7.88 3.89
CA PHE A 92 -3.12 -6.88 4.91
C PHE A 92 -4.61 -6.54 4.97
N ASP A 93 -5.16 -6.57 6.18
CA ASP A 93 -6.51 -6.07 6.44
C ASP A 93 -6.43 -4.54 6.62
N CYS A 94 -6.89 -3.82 5.63
CA CYS A 94 -6.81 -2.36 5.61
C CYS A 94 -8.05 -1.77 6.29
N GLY A 95 -8.01 -1.76 7.61
CA GLY A 95 -9.01 -1.07 8.44
C GLY A 95 -10.42 -1.61 8.32
N GLY A 96 -10.58 -2.88 7.95
CA GLY A 96 -11.90 -3.50 7.80
C GLY A 96 -12.60 -3.17 6.49
N LYS A 97 -12.02 -2.31 5.64
CA LYS A 97 -12.63 -1.89 4.37
C LYS A 97 -12.10 -2.63 3.16
N TYR A 98 -10.79 -2.90 3.14
CA TYR A 98 -10.14 -3.53 2.00
C TYR A 98 -9.25 -4.66 2.47
N LEU A 99 -9.08 -5.66 1.60
CA LEU A 99 -7.96 -6.58 1.71
C LEU A 99 -6.92 -6.13 0.68
N ASP A 100 -5.75 -5.80 1.18
CA ASP A 100 -4.62 -5.41 0.34
C ASP A 100 -3.66 -6.57 0.20
N THR A 101 -3.14 -6.77 -1.00
CA THR A 101 -1.98 -7.64 -1.20
C THR A 101 -0.84 -6.80 -1.74
N PHE A 102 0.35 -7.03 -1.18
CA PHE A 102 1.54 -6.28 -1.57
C PHE A 102 2.59 -7.20 -2.13
N GLN A 103 3.20 -6.76 -3.23
CA GLN A 103 4.49 -7.29 -3.63
C GLN A 103 5.55 -6.36 -3.05
N MET A 104 6.48 -6.93 -2.29
CA MET A 104 7.51 -6.18 -1.58
C MET A 104 8.86 -6.45 -2.22
N VAL A 105 9.67 -5.41 -2.31
CA VAL A 105 11.04 -5.51 -2.81
C VAL A 105 12.00 -4.84 -1.83
N LYS A 106 13.26 -5.25 -1.87
CA LYS A 106 14.30 -4.64 -1.04
C LYS A 106 15.19 -3.79 -1.93
N LEU A 107 15.23 -2.50 -1.64
CA LEU A 107 16.03 -1.52 -2.38
C LEU A 107 17.00 -0.84 -1.42
N ASP A 108 18.29 -0.92 -1.73
CA ASP A 108 19.34 -0.31 -0.90
C ASP A 108 19.22 -0.68 0.57
N GLY A 109 18.83 -1.93 0.83
CA GLY A 109 18.70 -2.44 2.20
C GLY A 109 17.34 -2.20 2.85
N ASP A 110 16.43 -1.48 2.20
CA ASP A 110 15.12 -1.15 2.75
C ASP A 110 13.99 -1.86 2.02
N TRP A 111 13.06 -2.43 2.77
CA TRP A 111 11.86 -3.02 2.19
C TRP A 111 10.90 -1.93 1.73
N LYS A 112 10.37 -2.11 0.51
CA LYS A 112 9.43 -1.18 -0.12
C LYS A 112 8.28 -1.93 -0.75
N ILE A 113 7.11 -1.30 -0.83
CA ILE A 113 5.98 -1.83 -1.57
C ILE A 113 6.17 -1.50 -3.04
N ALA A 114 6.21 -2.53 -3.89
CA ALA A 114 6.36 -2.35 -5.34
C ALA A 114 5.02 -2.40 -6.06
N ASN A 115 4.03 -3.08 -5.48
CA ASN A 115 2.71 -3.20 -6.07
C ASN A 115 1.69 -3.46 -4.98
N LYS A 116 0.55 -2.80 -5.09
CA LYS A 116 -0.58 -3.02 -4.19
C LYS A 116 -1.81 -3.35 -5.02
N PHE A 117 -2.42 -4.50 -4.73
CA PHE A 117 -3.72 -4.85 -5.27
C PHE A 117 -4.72 -4.93 -4.11
N PHE A 118 -5.88 -4.31 -4.27
CA PHE A 118 -6.89 -4.33 -3.22
C PHE A 118 -8.23 -4.83 -3.73
N VAL A 119 -8.98 -5.44 -2.83
CA VAL A 119 -10.38 -5.79 -3.05
C VAL A 119 -11.19 -5.32 -1.85
N ASP A 120 -12.47 -5.08 -2.05
CA ASP A 120 -13.39 -4.73 -0.96
C ASP A 120 -13.56 -5.93 -0.02
N GLN A 121 -13.73 -5.61 1.25
CA GLN A 121 -14.11 -6.62 2.24
C GLN A 121 -15.60 -6.73 2.39
#